data_d5145a3131a9a5b4bf5c5043396f6324
#
_entry.id   d5145a3131a9a5b4bf5c5043396f6324
#
_cell.length_a   1.000
_cell.length_b   1.000
_cell.length_c   1.000
_cell.angle_alpha   90.00
_cell.angle_beta   90.00
_cell.angle_gamma   90.00
#
_symmetry.space_group_name_H-M   'P 1'
#
loop_
_entity.id
_entity.type
_entity.pdbx_description
1 polymer ?
#
loop_
_entity_poly.entity_id
_entity_poly.type
_entity_poly.pdbx_seq_one_letter_code
_entity_poly.pdbx_strand_id
1 'polypeptide(L)'
;PKLNTGFDDKIAHFILYAGLCLFWFMSLHVLKAKSSLLIASLLSIVFGGVIEILQGVLSIYRTTDIFDFVANCLGILTMALIIYTKKEVIIKKL
;
A
#
# COMPACT_ATOMS: atom_id res chain seq x y z
N PRO A 1 2.02 -0.37 -22.70
CA PRO A 1 2.38 -1.73 -23.05
C PRO A 1 3.05 -2.42 -21.88
N LYS A 2 2.71 -3.61 -21.71
CA LYS A 2 3.27 -4.40 -20.67
C LYS A 2 4.61 -4.99 -21.10
N LEU A 3 5.59 -4.82 -20.24
CA LEU A 3 6.79 -5.60 -20.36
C LEU A 3 6.49 -6.97 -19.80
N ASN A 4 6.78 -8.01 -20.48
CA ASN A 4 6.50 -9.35 -20.01
C ASN A 4 7.52 -9.84 -18.99
N THR A 5 7.73 -9.01 -17.97
CA THR A 5 8.63 -9.38 -16.90
C THR A 5 7.83 -9.48 -15.63
N GLY A 6 7.86 -10.16 -14.74
CA GLY A 6 7.08 -10.13 -13.52
C GLY A 6 7.26 -8.84 -12.73
N PHE A 7 8.21 -8.02 -13.10
CA PHE A 7 8.47 -6.77 -12.37
C PHE A 7 7.41 -5.71 -12.57
N ASP A 8 6.73 -5.71 -13.73
CA ASP A 8 5.70 -4.70 -13.96
C ASP A 8 4.59 -4.77 -12.93
N ASP A 9 4.12 -5.97 -12.66
CA ASP A 9 3.08 -6.17 -11.65
C ASP A 9 3.58 -5.74 -10.27
N LYS A 10 4.81 -6.08 -9.94
CA LYS A 10 5.34 -5.78 -8.62
C LYS A 10 5.58 -4.30 -8.43
N ILE A 11 6.04 -3.61 -9.47
CA ILE A 11 6.19 -2.16 -9.42
C ILE A 11 4.84 -1.49 -9.24
N ALA A 12 3.82 -1.95 -9.99
CA ALA A 12 2.48 -1.43 -9.87
C ALA A 12 1.94 -1.61 -8.46
N HIS A 13 2.10 -2.80 -7.88
CA HIS A 13 1.67 -3.07 -6.50
C HIS A 13 2.39 -2.15 -5.51
N PHE A 14 3.69 -2.02 -5.67
CA PHE A 14 4.50 -1.16 -4.81
C PHE A 14 3.95 0.27 -4.82
N ILE A 15 3.75 0.82 -6.00
CA ILE A 15 3.29 2.21 -6.16
C ILE A 15 1.86 2.37 -5.65
N LEU A 16 0.98 1.43 -5.98
CA LEU A 16 -0.42 1.51 -5.57
C LEU A 16 -0.55 1.49 -4.05
N TYR A 17 0.20 0.61 -3.39
CA TYR A 17 0.06 0.49 -1.94
C TYR A 17 0.81 1.58 -1.20
N ALA A 18 1.87 2.12 -1.79
CA ALA A 18 2.47 3.34 -1.25
C ALA A 18 1.46 4.49 -1.29
N GLY A 19 0.77 4.64 -2.42
CA GLY A 19 -0.28 5.65 -2.56
C GLY A 19 -1.45 5.40 -1.62
N LEU A 20 -1.84 4.14 -1.46
CA LEU A 20 -2.92 3.78 -0.56
C LEU A 20 -2.58 4.13 0.89
N CYS A 21 -1.36 3.85 1.30
CA CYS A 21 -0.90 4.20 2.64
C CYS A 21 -0.96 5.71 2.86
N LEU A 22 -0.49 6.48 1.88
CA LEU A 22 -0.54 7.93 1.96
C LEU A 22 -1.99 8.42 2.03
N PHE A 23 -2.87 7.86 1.21
CA PHE A 23 -4.29 8.22 1.21
C PHE A 23 -4.92 7.98 2.58
N TRP A 24 -4.68 6.81 3.15
CA TRP A 24 -5.22 6.50 4.47
C TRP A 24 -4.65 7.42 5.54
N PHE A 25 -3.35 7.70 5.46
CA PHE A 25 -2.73 8.60 6.44
C PHE A 25 -3.35 9.98 6.38
N MET A 26 -3.48 10.54 5.18
CA MET A 26 -4.05 11.87 5.02
C MET A 26 -5.49 11.93 5.49
N SER A 27 -6.28 10.91 5.14
CA SER A 27 -7.68 10.86 5.55
C SER A 27 -7.82 10.77 7.07
N LEU A 28 -7.04 9.90 7.69
CA LEU A 28 -7.09 9.74 9.14
C LEU A 28 -6.57 10.97 9.85
N HIS A 29 -5.58 11.64 9.29
CA HIS A 29 -5.07 12.87 9.89
C HIS A 29 -6.12 13.97 9.86
N VAL A 30 -6.81 14.12 8.74
CA VAL A 30 -7.89 15.11 8.61
C VAL A 30 -9.00 14.82 9.61
N LEU A 31 -9.29 13.53 9.85
CA LEU A 31 -10.30 13.13 10.83
C LEU A 31 -9.77 13.19 12.26
N LYS A 32 -8.54 13.60 12.45
CA LYS A 32 -7.90 13.75 13.77
C LYS A 32 -7.79 12.43 14.52
N ALA A 33 -7.64 11.34 13.80
CA ALA A 33 -7.45 10.03 14.40
C ALA A 33 -6.07 9.94 15.05
N LYS A 34 -5.99 9.27 16.19
CA LYS A 34 -4.72 9.01 16.85
C LYS A 34 -3.98 7.92 16.10
N SER A 35 -2.65 8.00 16.11
CA SER A 35 -1.80 7.01 15.45
C SER A 35 -2.16 6.81 13.99
N SER A 36 -2.41 7.89 13.27
CA SER A 36 -2.85 7.84 11.88
C SER A 36 -1.91 7.03 11.00
N LEU A 37 -0.59 7.18 11.17
CA LEU A 37 0.36 6.45 10.35
C LEU A 37 0.33 4.95 10.62
N LEU A 38 0.25 4.56 11.90
CA LEU A 38 0.17 3.14 12.25
C LEU A 38 -1.10 2.52 11.69
N ILE A 39 -2.23 3.18 11.88
CA ILE A 39 -3.51 2.67 11.39
C ILE A 39 -3.53 2.63 9.87
N ALA A 40 -3.01 3.66 9.22
CA ALA A 40 -2.93 3.70 7.76
C ALA A 40 -2.11 2.53 7.22
N SER A 41 -0.97 2.25 7.84
CA SER A 41 -0.11 1.15 7.44
C SER A 41 -0.81 -0.19 7.62
N LEU A 42 -1.44 -0.39 8.77
CA LEU A 42 -2.15 -1.64 9.06
C LEU A 42 -3.33 -1.85 8.11
N LEU A 43 -4.12 -0.81 7.86
CA LEU A 43 -5.24 -0.92 6.93
C LEU A 43 -4.76 -1.26 5.52
N SER A 44 -3.67 -0.65 5.09
CA SER A 44 -3.12 -0.90 3.76
C SER A 44 -2.62 -2.34 3.65
N ILE A 45 -1.95 -2.84 4.68
CA ILE A 45 -1.45 -4.23 4.69
C ILE A 45 -2.61 -5.21 4.65
N VAL A 46 -3.63 -4.99 5.47
CA VAL A 46 -4.79 -5.87 5.51
C VAL A 46 -5.51 -5.86 4.16
N PHE A 47 -5.70 -4.67 3.59
CA PHE A 47 -6.34 -4.55 2.29
C PHE A 47 -5.55 -5.32 1.23
N GLY A 48 -4.23 -5.16 1.21
CA GLY A 48 -3.38 -5.88 0.26
C GLY A 48 -3.48 -7.38 0.41
N GLY A 49 -3.49 -7.86 1.65
CA GLY A 49 -3.63 -9.29 1.91
C GLY A 49 -4.97 -9.84 1.47
N VAL A 50 -6.05 -9.12 1.76
CA VAL A 50 -7.40 -9.55 1.36
C VAL A 50 -7.52 -9.59 -0.15
N ILE A 51 -7.05 -8.56 -0.85
CA ILE A 51 -7.12 -8.51 -2.30
C ILE A 51 -6.32 -9.66 -2.92
N GLU A 52 -5.12 -9.93 -2.38
CA GLU A 52 -4.30 -11.02 -2.91
C GLU A 52 -4.97 -12.38 -2.73
N ILE A 53 -5.57 -12.61 -1.59
CA ILE A 53 -6.29 -13.85 -1.34
C ILE A 53 -7.48 -13.97 -2.28
N LEU A 54 -8.25 -12.90 -2.45
CA LEU A 54 -9.41 -12.92 -3.34
C LEU A 54 -9.00 -13.19 -4.78
N GLN A 55 -7.91 -12.62 -5.25
CA GLN A 55 -7.43 -12.88 -6.60
C GLN A 55 -7.06 -14.34 -6.78
N GLY A 56 -6.45 -14.95 -5.78
CA GLY A 56 -6.09 -16.37 -5.86
C GLY A 56 -7.29 -17.29 -5.82
N VAL A 57 -8.33 -16.91 -5.08
CA VAL A 57 -9.54 -17.74 -4.94
C VAL A 57 -10.49 -17.59 -6.12
N LEU A 58 -10.65 -16.35 -6.62
CA LEU A 58 -11.70 -16.05 -7.60
C LEU A 58 -11.26 -16.24 -9.05
N SER A 59 -9.98 -16.38 -9.31
CA SER A 59 -9.50 -16.50 -10.69
C SER A 59 -8.88 -17.87 -10.92
N ILE A 60 -9.32 -18.55 -11.96
CA ILE A 60 -8.74 -19.85 -12.35
C ILE A 60 -7.39 -19.68 -13.05
N TYR A 61 -7.11 -18.47 -13.52
CA TYR A 61 -5.87 -18.19 -14.25
C TYR A 61 -4.82 -17.52 -13.40
N ARG A 62 -5.16 -17.22 -12.16
CA ARG A 62 -4.26 -16.46 -11.31
C ARG A 62 -4.19 -17.13 -9.95
N THR A 63 -2.97 -17.39 -9.51
CA THR A 63 -2.76 -17.95 -8.18
C THR A 63 -2.29 -16.87 -7.25
N THR A 64 -2.43 -17.09 -5.96
CA THR A 64 -1.92 -16.18 -4.95
C THR A 64 -0.40 -16.10 -5.10
N ASP A 65 0.12 -14.90 -5.23
CA ASP A 65 1.54 -14.66 -5.42
C ASP A 65 2.08 -13.92 -4.20
N ILE A 66 2.86 -14.63 -3.40
CA ILE A 66 3.41 -14.06 -2.18
C ILE A 66 4.33 -12.86 -2.48
N PHE A 67 4.98 -12.86 -3.65
CA PHE A 67 5.86 -11.76 -4.01
C PHE A 67 5.07 -10.48 -4.31
N ASP A 68 3.85 -10.60 -4.79
CA ASP A 68 2.98 -9.43 -4.96
C ASP A 68 2.64 -8.84 -3.60
N PHE A 69 2.35 -9.69 -2.63
CA PHE A 69 2.07 -9.21 -1.28
C PHE A 69 3.31 -8.57 -0.66
N VAL A 70 4.48 -9.15 -0.89
CA VAL A 70 5.74 -8.56 -0.42
C VAL A 70 5.95 -7.18 -1.04
N ALA A 71 5.66 -7.02 -2.34
CA ALA A 71 5.76 -5.73 -3.00
C ALA A 71 4.81 -4.71 -2.39
N ASN A 72 3.59 -5.13 -2.07
CA ASN A 72 2.61 -4.27 -1.39
C ASN A 72 3.17 -3.78 -0.05
N CYS A 73 3.71 -4.69 0.73
CA CYS A 73 4.26 -4.34 2.04
C CYS A 73 5.47 -3.42 1.92
N LEU A 74 6.33 -3.65 0.93
CA LEU A 74 7.48 -2.79 0.70
C LEU A 74 7.05 -1.38 0.32
N GLY A 75 6.01 -1.26 -0.50
CA GLY A 75 5.45 0.05 -0.84
C GLY A 75 4.91 0.77 0.38
N ILE A 76 4.17 0.05 1.21
CA ILE A 76 3.61 0.60 2.45
C ILE A 76 4.72 1.04 3.39
N LEU A 77 5.72 0.21 3.58
CA LEU A 77 6.85 0.55 4.46
C LEU A 77 7.60 1.76 3.94
N THR A 78 7.86 1.82 2.64
CA THR A 78 8.56 2.95 2.04
C THR A 78 7.78 4.23 2.26
N MET A 79 6.47 4.20 2.00
CA MET A 79 5.64 5.38 2.21
C MET A 79 5.56 5.74 3.69
N ALA A 80 5.47 4.74 4.57
CA ALA A 80 5.43 5.00 6.00
C ALA A 80 6.70 5.71 6.48
N LEU A 81 7.85 5.30 5.96
CA LEU A 81 9.11 5.97 6.29
C LEU A 81 9.15 7.40 5.76
N ILE A 82 8.67 7.60 4.54
CA ILE A 82 8.59 8.94 3.96
C ILE A 82 7.69 9.82 4.80
N ILE A 83 6.53 9.33 5.16
CA ILE A 83 5.58 10.08 5.98
C ILE A 83 6.19 10.40 7.34
N TYR A 84 6.84 9.41 7.95
CA TYR A 84 7.42 9.61 9.26
C TYR A 84 8.49 10.69 9.25
N THR A 85 9.34 10.71 8.22
CA THR A 85 10.44 11.68 8.13
C THR A 85 9.99 13.04 7.60
N LYS A 86 8.93 13.08 6.78
CA LYS A 86 8.43 14.30 6.15
C LYS A 86 7.07 14.72 6.66
N LYS A 87 6.69 14.23 7.81
CA LYS A 87 5.35 14.43 8.36
C LYS A 87 4.94 15.88 8.39
N GLU A 88 5.82 16.76 8.85
CA GLU A 88 5.49 18.18 8.97
C GLU A 88 5.19 18.80 7.61
N VAL A 89 5.97 18.45 6.59
CA VAL A 89 5.77 18.98 5.25
C VAL A 89 4.44 18.52 4.69
N ILE A 90 4.13 17.24 4.87
CA ILE A 90 2.88 16.66 4.35
C ILE A 90 1.68 17.30 5.05
N ILE A 91 1.74 17.43 6.37
CA ILE A 91 0.65 17.99 7.16
C ILE A 91 0.38 19.43 6.78
N LYS A 92 1.43 20.21 6.53
CA LYS A 92 1.25 21.60 6.15
C LYS A 92 0.47 21.78 4.86
N LYS A 93 0.48 20.77 4.00
CA LYS A 93 -0.24 20.84 2.72
C LYS A 93 -1.66 20.30 2.80
N LEU A 94 -2.02 19.81 3.95
CA LEU A 94 -3.39 19.37 4.19
C LEU A 94 -4.22 20.55 4.72
#